data_b6b8a89eb8efc5cf6b70671bc9fe05a6
#
_entry.id   b6b8a89eb8efc5cf6b70671bc9fe05a6
#
_cell.length_a   1.000
_cell.length_b   1.000
_cell.length_c   1.000
_cell.angle_alpha   90.00
_cell.angle_beta   90.00
_cell.angle_gamma   90.00
#
_symmetry.space_group_name_H-M   'P 1'
#
loop_
_entity.id
_entity.type
_entity.pdbx_description
1 polymer ?
#
loop_
_entity_poly.entity_id
_entity_poly.type
_entity_poly.pdbx_seq_one_letter_code
_entity_poly.pdbx_strand_id
1 'polypeptide(L)'
;MKFSLIALLFVVAADNADAQRTPRRRTGGTNPTNPTAQPGNEQQQNNYNLPPADTNIFRNLPITYDTITADAGAKKSLRNDNAFDKSSLTNRTPLIYEHLRWDDALYAEKVWRELDFREKMNKVFQYESIDDNGSQMFVNMVMNAVNKGDVTAFSDDRFTIPMTLGEVQQITSARLDTNYVYDIKQIDKVIGINISRRSFDAKSVSRIRLKEEWVFDRESSRMFCRILGIGFLKTEYFPNTTKERGTSSLFWIYYPDLRPTLAKYEVYNPKNMGQNRMTWEELFESRMFSSYITKSTLDNPGNKPIKSYLKDPILALLEGDNIKEKMFNFEQDLWSY
;
A
#
# COMPACT_ATOMS: atom_id res chain seq x y z
N MET A 1 -12.58 -52.25 41.00
CA MET A 1 -12.58 -50.96 41.72
C MET A 1 -13.20 -49.93 40.84
N LYS A 2 -14.37 -49.45 41.22
CA LYS A 2 -15.18 -48.45 40.56
C LYS A 2 -14.64 -47.08 40.94
N PHE A 3 -14.39 -46.16 39.99
CA PHE A 3 -14.33 -44.73 40.25
C PHE A 3 -15.20 -43.97 39.29
N SER A 4 -16.01 -43.17 39.94
CA SER A 4 -17.17 -42.44 39.52
C SER A 4 -16.84 -41.20 38.72
N LEU A 5 -17.66 -40.97 37.71
CA LEU A 5 -17.73 -39.77 36.84
C LEU A 5 -18.46 -38.68 37.63
N ILE A 6 -17.89 -37.50 37.83
CA ILE A 6 -18.60 -36.30 38.29
C ILE A 6 -18.55 -35.28 37.15
N ALA A 7 -19.69 -35.10 36.47
CA ALA A 7 -19.94 -34.04 35.54
C ALA A 7 -20.41 -32.79 36.31
N LEU A 8 -19.68 -31.70 36.19
CA LEU A 8 -20.08 -30.40 36.72
C LEU A 8 -20.74 -29.57 35.62
N LEU A 9 -22.04 -29.40 35.75
CA LEU A 9 -22.88 -28.61 34.86
C LEU A 9 -22.88 -27.17 35.39
N PHE A 10 -22.31 -26.22 34.65
CA PHE A 10 -22.50 -24.79 34.89
C PHE A 10 -23.64 -24.28 34.06
N VAL A 11 -24.75 -23.95 34.72
CA VAL A 11 -25.87 -23.18 34.15
C VAL A 11 -25.54 -21.70 34.35
N VAL A 12 -25.37 -20.96 33.28
CA VAL A 12 -25.32 -19.49 33.31
C VAL A 12 -26.71 -18.97 32.96
N ALA A 13 -27.37 -18.40 33.96
CA ALA A 13 -28.61 -17.65 33.80
C ALA A 13 -28.30 -16.29 33.17
N ALA A 14 -28.98 -15.99 32.08
CA ALA A 14 -28.96 -14.66 31.44
C ALA A 14 -30.12 -13.84 32.02
N ASP A 15 -29.82 -12.81 32.80
CA ASP A 15 -30.81 -11.80 33.22
C ASP A 15 -31.01 -10.79 32.12
N ASN A 16 -32.23 -10.77 31.57
CA ASN A 16 -32.75 -9.74 30.71
C ASN A 16 -33.28 -8.59 31.58
N ALA A 17 -32.62 -7.43 31.53
CA ALA A 17 -33.14 -6.21 32.12
C ALA A 17 -33.75 -5.32 31.02
N ASP A 18 -35.07 -5.43 30.86
CA ASP A 18 -35.90 -4.49 30.10
C ASP A 18 -36.03 -3.17 30.86
N ALA A 19 -35.49 -2.10 30.31
CA ALA A 19 -35.77 -0.74 30.77
C ALA A 19 -36.73 -0.04 29.81
N GLN A 20 -38.02 -0.16 30.10
CA GLN A 20 -39.06 0.64 29.49
C GLN A 20 -38.92 2.11 29.90
N ARG A 21 -38.80 3.03 28.92
CA ARG A 21 -39.07 4.45 29.11
C ARG A 21 -40.21 4.90 28.24
N THR A 22 -41.30 5.21 28.91
CA THR A 22 -42.54 5.81 28.39
C THR A 22 -42.34 7.18 27.76
N PRO A 23 -43.08 7.52 26.71
CA PRO A 23 -43.00 8.83 26.06
C PRO A 23 -43.91 9.86 26.74
N ARG A 24 -43.30 11.01 27.02
CA ARG A 24 -44.05 12.18 27.56
C ARG A 24 -44.66 12.98 26.40
N ARG A 25 -45.97 12.92 26.32
CA ARG A 25 -46.86 13.69 25.41
C ARG A 25 -46.82 15.17 25.81
N ARG A 26 -46.59 16.07 24.85
CA ARG A 26 -46.95 17.49 24.98
C ARG A 26 -47.60 17.97 23.69
N THR A 27 -48.80 18.45 23.89
CA THR A 27 -49.77 18.95 22.93
C THR A 27 -49.46 20.38 22.46
N GLY A 28 -49.83 20.69 21.23
CA GLY A 28 -50.48 21.94 20.85
C GLY A 28 -49.69 22.82 19.88
N GLY A 29 -50.26 23.11 18.73
CA GLY A 29 -50.04 24.35 18.00
C GLY A 29 -49.89 24.22 16.48
N THR A 30 -51.01 24.14 15.78
CA THR A 30 -51.40 24.74 14.47
C THR A 30 -50.36 24.94 13.37
N ASN A 31 -50.66 24.26 12.23
CA ASN A 31 -50.23 24.55 10.85
C ASN A 31 -50.65 25.97 10.40
N PRO A 32 -50.01 26.58 9.38
CA PRO A 32 -50.41 26.25 8.00
C PRO A 32 -49.34 26.31 6.88
N THR A 33 -49.67 25.58 5.82
CA THR A 33 -49.42 25.79 4.38
C THR A 33 -48.00 25.69 3.80
N ASN A 34 -47.88 24.65 3.01
CA ASN A 34 -46.94 24.37 1.93
C ASN A 34 -46.93 25.48 0.85
N PRO A 35 -45.82 25.73 0.17
CA PRO A 35 -45.81 25.29 -1.23
C PRO A 35 -44.48 24.69 -1.73
N THR A 36 -44.62 23.64 -2.50
CA THR A 36 -43.88 23.26 -3.71
C THR A 36 -42.38 23.09 -3.65
N ALA A 37 -41.98 21.82 -3.58
CA ALA A 37 -40.60 21.36 -3.74
C ALA A 37 -40.21 21.31 -5.23
N GLN A 38 -39.08 21.92 -5.54
CA GLN A 38 -38.25 21.54 -6.69
C GLN A 38 -37.09 20.63 -6.22
N PRO A 39 -36.66 19.64 -7.03
CA PRO A 39 -35.62 18.72 -6.65
C PRO A 39 -34.26 19.42 -6.76
N GLY A 40 -33.67 19.71 -5.62
CA GLY A 40 -32.30 20.22 -5.53
C GLY A 40 -31.30 19.08 -5.46
N ASN A 41 -30.28 19.18 -6.26
CA ASN A 41 -29.06 18.38 -6.28
C ASN A 41 -28.54 18.08 -4.88
N GLU A 42 -28.52 16.81 -4.51
CA GLU A 42 -27.76 16.34 -3.36
C GLU A 42 -26.26 16.36 -3.71
N GLN A 43 -25.61 17.46 -3.37
CA GLN A 43 -24.17 17.48 -3.25
C GLN A 43 -23.82 16.73 -1.95
N GLN A 44 -23.17 15.60 -2.09
CA GLN A 44 -22.55 14.88 -0.99
C GLN A 44 -21.53 15.80 -0.32
N GLN A 45 -21.90 16.35 0.85
CA GLN A 45 -20.97 17.04 1.74
C GLN A 45 -20.08 15.98 2.38
N ASN A 46 -18.87 15.84 1.87
CA ASN A 46 -17.80 15.15 2.57
C ASN A 46 -17.41 15.99 3.80
N ASN A 47 -17.90 15.58 4.97
CA ASN A 47 -17.48 16.14 6.25
C ASN A 47 -16.02 15.79 6.52
N TYR A 48 -15.12 16.66 6.12
CA TYR A 48 -13.74 16.61 6.59
C TYR A 48 -13.67 17.37 7.92
N ASN A 49 -13.32 16.67 9.00
CA ASN A 49 -12.95 17.28 10.27
C ASN A 49 -11.65 18.06 10.07
N LEU A 50 -11.77 19.33 9.73
CA LEU A 50 -10.67 20.28 9.76
C LEU A 50 -10.36 20.64 11.24
N PRO A 51 -9.08 20.71 11.64
CA PRO A 51 -8.73 21.22 12.95
C PRO A 51 -9.28 22.66 13.08
N PRO A 52 -9.73 23.07 14.27
CA PRO A 52 -10.26 24.42 14.47
C PRO A 52 -9.16 25.43 14.17
N ALA A 53 -9.28 26.12 13.05
CA ALA A 53 -8.53 27.32 12.78
C ALA A 53 -9.09 28.41 13.69
N ASP A 54 -8.21 29.22 14.30
CA ASP A 54 -8.60 30.40 15.07
C ASP A 54 -9.53 31.30 14.25
N THR A 55 -10.81 31.25 14.59
CA THR A 55 -11.93 31.57 13.69
C THR A 55 -12.27 33.03 13.61
N ASN A 56 -11.54 33.94 14.27
CA ASN A 56 -12.02 35.31 14.45
C ASN A 56 -11.59 36.33 13.38
N ILE A 57 -10.55 36.05 12.60
CA ILE A 57 -10.02 37.00 11.60
C ILE A 57 -10.47 36.66 10.17
N PHE A 58 -10.82 35.41 9.89
CA PHE A 58 -11.04 34.90 8.50
C PHE A 58 -12.50 34.51 8.20
N ARG A 59 -13.45 34.90 9.05
CA ARG A 59 -14.85 34.41 9.01
C ARG A 59 -15.62 34.72 7.74
N ASN A 60 -15.15 35.59 6.87
CA ASN A 60 -15.84 36.01 5.65
C ASN A 60 -14.97 35.96 4.37
N LEU A 61 -13.81 35.28 4.42
CA LEU A 61 -12.99 35.16 3.23
C LEU A 61 -13.45 33.96 2.36
N PRO A 62 -13.53 34.12 1.03
CA PRO A 62 -13.84 33.02 0.15
C PRO A 62 -12.72 31.98 0.23
N ILE A 63 -13.09 30.72 0.57
CA ILE A 63 -12.18 29.60 0.58
C ILE A 63 -12.38 28.86 -0.74
N THR A 64 -11.34 28.82 -1.58
CA THR A 64 -11.33 28.05 -2.81
C THR A 64 -10.51 26.78 -2.58
N TYR A 65 -11.09 25.63 -2.94
CA TYR A 65 -10.39 24.35 -2.91
C TYR A 65 -9.95 24.00 -4.34
N ASP A 66 -8.66 24.09 -4.60
CA ASP A 66 -8.09 23.54 -5.82
C ASP A 66 -7.90 22.03 -5.63
N THR A 67 -8.81 21.26 -6.16
CA THR A 67 -8.59 19.84 -6.37
C THR A 67 -7.71 19.72 -7.62
N ILE A 68 -6.43 19.49 -7.43
CA ILE A 68 -5.59 19.02 -8.52
C ILE A 68 -6.14 17.63 -8.85
N THR A 69 -7.01 17.57 -9.85
CA THR A 69 -7.41 16.30 -10.46
C THR A 69 -6.13 15.72 -11.05
N ALA A 70 -5.65 14.66 -10.40
CA ALA A 70 -4.58 13.88 -10.95
C ALA A 70 -4.97 13.52 -12.39
N ASP A 71 -4.11 13.93 -13.30
CA ASP A 71 -4.11 13.58 -14.72
C ASP A 71 -5.48 13.25 -15.32
N ALA A 72 -6.04 14.17 -16.06
CA ALA A 72 -6.86 13.79 -17.20
C ALA A 72 -6.00 12.82 -18.01
N GLY A 73 -6.28 11.52 -17.87
CA GLY A 73 -5.44 10.42 -18.30
C GLY A 73 -4.78 10.72 -19.64
N ALA A 74 -3.49 10.46 -19.73
CA ALA A 74 -2.69 10.72 -20.92
C ALA A 74 -3.49 10.23 -22.15
N LYS A 75 -3.84 11.14 -23.04
CA LYS A 75 -4.60 10.79 -24.24
C LYS A 75 -3.75 9.82 -25.03
N LYS A 76 -4.28 8.62 -25.25
CA LYS A 76 -3.63 7.59 -26.05
C LYS A 76 -3.30 8.18 -27.44
N SER A 77 -2.04 8.10 -27.85
CA SER A 77 -1.64 8.50 -29.19
C SER A 77 -2.36 7.61 -30.22
N LEU A 78 -2.96 8.23 -31.21
CA LEU A 78 -3.58 7.52 -32.35
C LEU A 78 -2.56 7.04 -33.36
N ARG A 79 -1.31 7.43 -33.22
CA ARG A 79 -0.22 7.09 -34.14
C ARG A 79 0.84 6.27 -33.42
N ASN A 80 1.40 5.31 -34.15
CA ASN A 80 2.53 4.53 -33.65
C ASN A 80 3.80 5.41 -33.71
N ASP A 81 4.45 5.60 -32.57
CA ASP A 81 5.68 6.37 -32.44
C ASP A 81 6.93 5.54 -32.76
N ASN A 82 6.75 4.27 -33.08
CA ASN A 82 7.82 3.35 -33.44
C ASN A 82 7.71 2.90 -34.88
N ALA A 83 8.85 2.61 -35.52
CA ALA A 83 8.92 2.05 -36.85
C ALA A 83 8.43 0.58 -36.94
N PHE A 84 8.18 -0.05 -35.80
CA PHE A 84 7.70 -1.43 -35.68
C PHE A 84 6.42 -1.48 -34.84
N ASP A 85 5.61 -2.48 -35.08
CA ASP A 85 4.40 -2.70 -34.28
C ASP A 85 4.76 -3.19 -32.88
N LYS A 86 4.33 -2.43 -31.86
CA LYS A 86 4.42 -2.87 -30.48
C LYS A 86 3.37 -3.95 -30.22
N SER A 87 3.78 -5.08 -29.68
CA SER A 87 2.81 -6.00 -29.07
C SER A 87 2.07 -5.28 -27.95
N SER A 88 0.74 -5.37 -27.96
CA SER A 88 -0.09 -4.71 -26.95
C SER A 88 0.25 -5.23 -25.56
N LEU A 89 0.77 -4.34 -24.69
CA LEU A 89 1.06 -4.64 -23.30
C LEU A 89 -0.20 -5.02 -22.52
N THR A 90 -1.33 -4.47 -22.91
CA THR A 90 -2.62 -4.69 -22.25
C THR A 90 -3.11 -6.14 -22.32
N ASN A 91 -2.62 -6.91 -23.30
CA ASN A 91 -3.02 -8.31 -23.52
C ASN A 91 -2.09 -9.32 -22.84
N ARG A 92 -1.05 -8.87 -22.15
CA ARG A 92 -0.16 -9.77 -21.43
C ARG A 92 -0.87 -10.37 -20.22
N THR A 93 -0.72 -11.66 -20.05
CA THR A 93 -1.22 -12.43 -18.90
C THR A 93 -0.07 -12.69 -17.93
N PRO A 94 -0.36 -12.78 -16.63
CA PRO A 94 0.66 -13.12 -15.64
C PRO A 94 1.23 -14.53 -15.87
N LEU A 95 2.45 -14.75 -15.38
CA LEU A 95 3.12 -16.03 -15.42
C LEU A 95 2.29 -17.10 -14.69
N ILE A 96 2.23 -18.29 -15.24
CA ILE A 96 1.51 -19.40 -14.62
C ILE A 96 2.39 -19.97 -13.50
N TYR A 97 1.84 -20.02 -12.29
CA TYR A 97 2.50 -20.65 -11.17
C TYR A 97 2.23 -22.14 -11.15
N GLU A 98 3.26 -22.93 -10.84
CA GLU A 98 3.13 -24.32 -10.45
C GLU A 98 2.32 -24.42 -9.14
N HIS A 99 1.37 -25.35 -9.09
CA HIS A 99 0.51 -25.53 -7.94
C HIS A 99 1.27 -26.23 -6.83
N LEU A 100 1.37 -25.59 -5.67
CA LEU A 100 1.95 -26.15 -4.46
C LEU A 100 0.83 -26.75 -3.60
N ARG A 101 0.91 -28.05 -3.33
CA ARG A 101 -0.03 -28.74 -2.46
C ARG A 101 0.38 -28.57 -1.00
N TRP A 102 -0.59 -28.42 -0.14
CA TRP A 102 -0.31 -28.28 1.30
C TRP A 102 0.36 -29.52 1.89
N ASP A 103 -0.04 -30.71 1.45
CA ASP A 103 0.50 -31.99 1.92
C ASP A 103 1.95 -32.25 1.50
N ASP A 104 2.41 -31.59 0.44
CA ASP A 104 3.77 -31.73 -0.11
C ASP A 104 4.73 -30.64 0.38
N ALA A 105 4.21 -29.61 1.07
CA ALA A 105 5.00 -28.53 1.66
C ALA A 105 5.70 -29.00 2.96
N LEU A 106 6.87 -29.64 2.82
CA LEU A 106 7.66 -30.12 3.97
C LEU A 106 8.26 -29.00 4.80
N TYR A 107 8.56 -27.87 4.16
CA TYR A 107 9.21 -26.74 4.76
C TYR A 107 8.53 -25.47 4.23
N ALA A 108 8.15 -24.59 5.11
CA ALA A 108 7.54 -23.30 4.74
C ALA A 108 7.97 -22.22 5.71
N GLU A 109 8.80 -21.31 5.24
CA GLU A 109 9.32 -20.19 6.04
C GLU A 109 8.98 -18.85 5.40
N LYS A 110 8.55 -17.91 6.24
CA LYS A 110 8.24 -16.55 5.80
C LYS A 110 9.41 -15.61 6.06
N VAL A 111 9.72 -14.84 5.04
CA VAL A 111 10.85 -13.90 5.07
C VAL A 111 10.36 -12.53 4.64
N TRP A 112 10.74 -11.51 5.37
CA TRP A 112 10.52 -10.11 5.00
C TRP A 112 11.83 -9.50 4.55
N ARG A 113 11.85 -9.06 3.30
CA ARG A 113 12.99 -8.38 2.69
C ARG A 113 12.68 -6.92 2.46
N GLU A 114 13.68 -6.08 2.58
CA GLU A 114 13.57 -4.66 2.27
C GLU A 114 14.48 -4.32 1.09
N LEU A 115 13.90 -3.59 0.12
CA LEU A 115 14.60 -3.05 -1.04
C LEU A 115 14.71 -1.54 -0.85
N ASP A 116 15.94 -1.03 -0.91
CA ASP A 116 16.21 0.41 -0.90
C ASP A 116 16.40 0.89 -2.35
N PHE A 117 15.60 1.86 -2.78
CA PHE A 117 15.67 2.40 -4.14
C PHE A 117 16.93 3.23 -4.41
N ARG A 118 17.69 3.58 -3.36
CA ARG A 118 18.99 4.26 -3.51
C ARG A 118 20.07 3.33 -4.03
N GLU A 119 19.93 2.04 -3.87
CA GLU A 119 20.86 1.06 -4.39
C GLU A 119 20.89 1.06 -5.91
N LYS A 120 22.07 0.87 -6.48
CA LYS A 120 22.30 0.98 -7.93
C LYS A 120 21.38 0.04 -8.74
N MET A 121 21.17 -1.17 -8.25
CA MET A 121 20.35 -2.19 -8.91
C MET A 121 18.86 -1.83 -8.85
N ASN A 122 18.44 -1.19 -7.76
CA ASN A 122 17.05 -0.84 -7.50
C ASN A 122 16.63 0.53 -8.07
N LYS A 123 17.54 1.29 -8.69
CA LYS A 123 17.20 2.59 -9.29
C LYS A 123 16.12 2.51 -10.35
N VAL A 124 15.92 1.34 -10.93
CA VAL A 124 14.86 1.07 -11.91
C VAL A 124 13.47 1.43 -11.37
N PHE A 125 13.23 1.26 -10.07
CA PHE A 125 11.96 1.58 -9.41
C PHE A 125 11.64 3.09 -9.38
N GLN A 126 12.64 3.94 -9.57
CA GLN A 126 12.50 5.41 -9.55
C GLN A 126 12.47 6.04 -10.95
N TYR A 127 12.80 5.29 -11.99
CA TYR A 127 12.75 5.83 -13.35
C TYR A 127 11.31 5.99 -13.82
N GLU A 128 11.05 7.16 -14.38
CA GLU A 128 9.76 7.48 -14.96
C GLU A 128 9.85 7.33 -16.48
N SER A 129 8.94 6.57 -17.02
CA SER A 129 8.67 6.45 -18.45
C SER A 129 7.17 6.52 -18.65
N ILE A 130 6.74 7.13 -19.72
CA ILE A 130 5.33 7.26 -20.08
C ILE A 130 5.12 6.43 -21.33
N ASP A 131 4.19 5.48 -21.27
CA ASP A 131 3.74 4.71 -22.43
C ASP A 131 2.20 4.82 -22.55
N ASP A 132 1.61 4.12 -23.50
CA ASP A 132 0.16 4.13 -23.77
C ASP A 132 -0.70 3.81 -22.53
N ASN A 133 -0.17 3.08 -21.56
CA ASN A 133 -0.82 2.73 -20.29
C ASN A 133 -0.63 3.79 -19.18
N GLY A 134 0.08 4.88 -19.47
CA GLY A 134 0.44 5.92 -18.50
C GLY A 134 1.86 5.75 -17.97
N SER A 135 2.09 6.22 -16.74
CA SER A 135 3.39 6.13 -16.08
C SER A 135 3.80 4.68 -15.84
N GLN A 136 5.00 4.32 -16.25
CA GLN A 136 5.61 2.99 -16.04
C GLN A 136 6.37 2.90 -14.71
N MET A 137 6.47 4.01 -13.96
CA MET A 137 7.09 4.03 -12.66
C MET A 137 6.31 3.14 -11.68
N PHE A 138 7.01 2.23 -11.01
CA PHE A 138 6.41 1.21 -10.16
C PHE A 138 5.38 1.76 -9.16
N VAL A 139 5.76 2.78 -8.41
CA VAL A 139 4.89 3.35 -7.37
C VAL A 139 3.65 4.03 -7.96
N ASN A 140 3.82 4.76 -9.06
CA ASN A 140 2.69 5.41 -9.75
C ASN A 140 1.71 4.39 -10.33
N MET A 141 2.23 3.34 -10.96
CA MET A 141 1.43 2.25 -11.50
C MET A 141 0.58 1.58 -10.41
N VAL A 142 1.20 1.27 -9.28
CA VAL A 142 0.50 0.64 -8.15
C VAL A 142 -0.55 1.58 -7.56
N MET A 143 -0.22 2.86 -7.39
CA MET A 143 -1.20 3.85 -6.92
C MET A 143 -2.39 4.01 -7.88
N ASN A 144 -2.13 3.96 -9.18
CA ASN A 144 -3.20 3.99 -10.18
C ASN A 144 -4.09 2.74 -10.10
N ALA A 145 -3.51 1.54 -9.87
CA ALA A 145 -4.27 0.31 -9.68
C ALA A 145 -5.15 0.37 -8.42
N VAL A 146 -4.62 0.89 -7.32
CA VAL A 146 -5.39 1.09 -6.08
C VAL A 146 -6.51 2.12 -6.29
N ASN A 147 -6.22 3.24 -6.95
CA ASN A 147 -7.23 4.27 -7.22
C ASN A 147 -8.35 3.80 -8.16
N LYS A 148 -8.04 2.90 -9.09
CA LYS A 148 -9.05 2.26 -9.97
C LYS A 148 -9.86 1.18 -9.26
N GLY A 149 -9.39 0.70 -8.09
CA GLY A 149 -10.00 -0.40 -7.37
C GLY A 149 -9.64 -1.78 -7.90
N ASP A 150 -8.65 -1.88 -8.79
CA ASP A 150 -8.17 -3.17 -9.32
C ASP A 150 -7.48 -3.99 -8.23
N VAL A 151 -6.89 -3.30 -7.24
CA VAL A 151 -6.14 -3.91 -6.14
C VAL A 151 -6.50 -3.26 -4.81
N THR A 152 -6.67 -4.08 -3.78
CA THR A 152 -6.99 -3.62 -2.43
C THR A 152 -5.71 -3.34 -1.63
N ALA A 153 -5.67 -2.18 -0.97
CA ALA A 153 -4.61 -1.83 -0.02
C ALA A 153 -4.98 -2.33 1.38
N PHE A 154 -3.98 -2.74 2.16
CA PHE A 154 -4.13 -3.22 3.53
C PHE A 154 -3.22 -2.43 4.47
N SER A 155 -3.65 -2.27 5.72
CA SER A 155 -2.84 -1.59 6.74
C SER A 155 -1.75 -2.48 7.32
N ASP A 156 -1.95 -3.81 7.28
CA ASP A 156 -1.08 -4.81 7.89
C ASP A 156 -0.47 -5.79 6.89
N ASP A 157 0.62 -6.44 7.29
CA ASP A 157 1.32 -7.46 6.50
C ASP A 157 0.60 -8.82 6.50
N ARG A 158 -0.49 -8.97 7.27
CA ARG A 158 -1.33 -10.17 7.30
C ARG A 158 -2.51 -10.10 6.34
N PHE A 159 -2.75 -8.94 5.73
CA PHE A 159 -3.87 -8.67 4.82
C PHE A 159 -5.24 -8.86 5.46
N THR A 160 -5.35 -8.56 6.77
CA THR A 160 -6.59 -8.73 7.52
C THR A 160 -7.46 -7.48 7.52
N ILE A 161 -6.87 -6.31 7.43
CA ILE A 161 -7.55 -5.02 7.53
C ILE A 161 -7.43 -4.28 6.19
N PRO A 162 -8.46 -4.39 5.31
CA PRO A 162 -8.49 -3.63 4.08
C PRO A 162 -8.67 -2.13 4.37
N MET A 163 -8.02 -1.30 3.57
CA MET A 163 -8.11 0.15 3.65
C MET A 163 -9.06 0.68 2.58
N THR A 164 -9.82 1.70 2.94
CA THR A 164 -10.63 2.44 1.98
C THR A 164 -9.77 3.37 1.13
N LEU A 165 -10.24 3.74 -0.07
CA LEU A 165 -9.54 4.70 -0.93
C LEU A 165 -9.29 6.04 -0.22
N GLY A 166 -10.24 6.48 0.62
CA GLY A 166 -10.10 7.70 1.41
C GLY A 166 -8.94 7.63 2.40
N GLU A 167 -8.78 6.51 3.10
CA GLU A 167 -7.67 6.29 4.04
C GLU A 167 -6.32 6.23 3.31
N VAL A 168 -6.27 5.52 2.17
CA VAL A 168 -5.05 5.48 1.34
C VAL A 168 -4.68 6.89 0.89
N GLN A 169 -5.62 7.68 0.40
CA GLN A 169 -5.41 9.05 0.00
C GLN A 169 -4.98 9.94 1.18
N GLN A 170 -5.51 9.71 2.37
CA GLN A 170 -5.13 10.47 3.56
C GLN A 170 -3.67 10.19 3.98
N ILE A 171 -3.23 8.93 3.92
CA ILE A 171 -1.87 8.54 4.29
C ILE A 171 -0.86 8.96 3.21
N THR A 172 -1.26 8.88 1.94
CA THR A 172 -0.39 9.20 0.81
C THR A 172 -0.42 10.68 0.46
N SER A 173 -1.54 11.39 0.71
CA SER A 173 -1.62 12.81 0.39
C SER A 173 -0.59 13.60 1.21
N ALA A 174 0.12 14.45 0.52
CA ALA A 174 0.93 15.46 1.17
C ALA A 174 0.03 16.40 1.97
N ARG A 175 0.59 16.99 3.00
CA ARG A 175 -0.03 18.02 3.85
C ARG A 175 -0.82 19.02 3.01
N LEU A 176 -2.01 19.39 3.48
CA LEU A 176 -2.76 20.49 2.89
C LEU A 176 -1.88 21.73 2.85
N ASP A 177 -1.68 22.26 1.67
CA ASP A 177 -0.91 23.48 1.46
C ASP A 177 -1.90 24.65 1.45
N THR A 178 -1.77 25.56 2.41
CA THR A 178 -2.66 26.69 2.56
C THR A 178 -1.94 27.94 2.05
N ASN A 179 -2.36 28.42 0.89
CA ASN A 179 -1.82 29.62 0.29
C ASN A 179 -2.76 30.79 0.53
N TYR A 180 -2.24 31.85 1.13
CA TYR A 180 -2.99 33.09 1.33
C TYR A 180 -2.90 33.95 0.08
N VAL A 181 -4.04 34.38 -0.44
CA VAL A 181 -4.12 35.29 -1.57
C VAL A 181 -4.22 36.72 -1.02
N TYR A 182 -3.21 37.54 -1.34
CA TYR A 182 -3.12 38.92 -0.91
C TYR A 182 -3.66 39.88 -1.96
N ASP A 183 -4.14 41.06 -1.50
CA ASP A 183 -4.57 42.15 -2.40
C ASP A 183 -3.35 42.74 -3.10
N ILE A 184 -3.45 42.93 -4.45
CA ILE A 184 -2.40 43.56 -5.26
C ILE A 184 -2.14 45.00 -4.84
N LYS A 185 -3.17 45.67 -4.26
CA LYS A 185 -3.08 47.05 -3.84
C LYS A 185 -2.66 47.24 -2.38
N GLN A 186 -2.92 46.22 -1.55
CA GLN A 186 -2.60 46.22 -0.11
C GLN A 186 -2.04 44.85 0.27
N ILE A 187 -0.71 44.77 0.28
CA ILE A 187 0.04 43.49 0.50
C ILE A 187 -0.29 42.88 1.89
N ASP A 188 -0.72 43.65 2.85
CA ASP A 188 -1.06 43.16 4.20
C ASP A 188 -2.49 42.61 4.32
N LYS A 189 -3.32 42.78 3.29
CA LYS A 189 -4.71 42.35 3.32
C LYS A 189 -4.88 41.02 2.59
N VAL A 190 -5.23 39.95 3.32
CA VAL A 190 -5.61 38.67 2.79
C VAL A 190 -7.02 38.74 2.21
N ILE A 191 -7.19 38.46 0.92
CA ILE A 191 -8.47 38.46 0.20
C ILE A 191 -9.11 37.09 0.17
N GLY A 192 -8.28 36.04 0.17
CA GLY A 192 -8.77 34.68 0.06
C GLY A 192 -7.75 33.66 0.57
N ILE A 193 -8.23 32.46 0.85
CA ILE A 193 -7.42 31.33 1.25
C ILE A 193 -7.61 30.27 0.18
N ASN A 194 -6.52 29.88 -0.49
CA ASN A 194 -6.51 28.78 -1.42
C ASN A 194 -5.90 27.54 -0.75
N ILE A 195 -6.72 26.51 -0.54
CA ILE A 195 -6.31 25.22 0.04
C ILE A 195 -6.11 24.25 -1.12
N SER A 196 -4.85 23.96 -1.42
CA SER A 196 -4.48 22.96 -2.44
C SER A 196 -4.04 21.67 -1.77
N ARG A 197 -4.55 20.55 -2.25
CA ARG A 197 -4.08 19.24 -1.87
C ARG A 197 -3.03 18.81 -2.89
N ARG A 198 -1.79 18.65 -2.44
CA ARG A 198 -0.75 18.11 -3.32
C ARG A 198 -1.07 16.66 -3.68
N SER A 199 -0.88 16.32 -4.94
CA SER A 199 -0.93 14.92 -5.37
C SER A 199 0.19 14.13 -4.69
N PHE A 200 -0.02 12.83 -4.56
CA PHE A 200 0.99 11.92 -4.02
C PHE A 200 2.28 12.01 -4.82
N ASP A 201 3.39 12.26 -4.12
CA ASP A 201 4.71 12.18 -4.74
C ASP A 201 5.25 10.75 -4.62
N ALA A 202 5.22 10.02 -5.73
CA ALA A 202 5.72 8.65 -5.80
C ALA A 202 7.21 8.54 -5.46
N LYS A 203 7.99 9.61 -5.66
CA LYS A 203 9.41 9.66 -5.30
C LYS A 203 9.64 9.75 -3.79
N SER A 204 8.61 10.07 -3.02
CA SER A 204 8.67 10.05 -1.55
C SER A 204 8.79 8.64 -0.98
N VAL A 205 8.38 7.63 -1.73
CA VAL A 205 8.60 6.22 -1.41
C VAL A 205 10.05 5.88 -1.71
N SER A 206 10.82 5.62 -0.68
CA SER A 206 12.25 5.33 -0.81
C SER A 206 12.57 3.85 -0.71
N ARG A 207 11.67 3.06 -0.14
CA ARG A 207 11.86 1.64 0.12
C ARG A 207 10.54 0.87 -0.05
N ILE A 208 10.66 -0.39 -0.43
CA ILE A 208 9.57 -1.36 -0.36
C ILE A 208 9.99 -2.55 0.47
N ARG A 209 9.03 -3.20 1.08
CA ARG A 209 9.23 -4.45 1.83
C ARG A 209 8.47 -5.57 1.16
N LEU A 210 9.15 -6.65 0.84
CA LEU A 210 8.54 -7.86 0.32
C LEU A 210 8.31 -8.83 1.46
N LYS A 211 7.13 -9.44 1.50
CA LYS A 211 6.82 -10.61 2.31
C LYS A 211 6.82 -11.81 1.37
N GLU A 212 7.73 -12.72 1.61
CA GLU A 212 7.93 -13.93 0.81
C GLU A 212 7.67 -15.17 1.65
N GLU A 213 7.25 -16.23 1.01
CA GLU A 213 7.19 -17.56 1.59
C GLU A 213 8.06 -18.50 0.76
N TRP A 214 8.96 -19.16 1.45
CA TRP A 214 9.87 -20.15 0.87
C TRP A 214 9.35 -21.52 1.24
N VAL A 215 8.94 -22.28 0.23
CA VAL A 215 8.31 -23.58 0.39
C VAL A 215 9.15 -24.61 -0.33
N PHE A 216 9.54 -25.67 0.39
CA PHE A 216 10.13 -26.85 -0.23
C PHE A 216 9.01 -27.84 -0.54
N ASP A 217 8.84 -28.11 -1.81
CA ASP A 217 7.86 -29.04 -2.33
C ASP A 217 8.48 -30.44 -2.47
N ARG A 218 7.87 -31.41 -1.79
CA ARG A 218 8.34 -32.79 -1.77
C ARG A 218 8.16 -33.47 -3.13
N GLU A 219 7.09 -33.16 -3.86
CA GLU A 219 6.78 -33.80 -5.14
C GLU A 219 7.82 -33.43 -6.20
N SER A 220 8.13 -32.14 -6.33
CA SER A 220 9.12 -31.66 -7.30
C SER A 220 10.56 -31.66 -6.78
N SER A 221 10.74 -31.85 -5.45
CA SER A 221 12.03 -31.72 -4.74
C SER A 221 12.73 -30.40 -5.01
N ARG A 222 11.97 -29.29 -5.03
CA ARG A 222 12.48 -27.94 -5.29
C ARG A 222 12.03 -26.94 -4.23
N MET A 223 12.87 -25.94 -4.04
CA MET A 223 12.52 -24.80 -3.21
C MET A 223 11.83 -23.72 -4.07
N PHE A 224 10.60 -23.38 -3.72
CA PHE A 224 9.84 -22.30 -4.35
C PHE A 224 9.80 -21.08 -3.46
N CYS A 225 10.11 -19.93 -4.04
CA CYS A 225 9.87 -18.65 -3.40
C CYS A 225 8.62 -18.01 -3.98
N ARG A 226 7.63 -17.74 -3.13
CA ARG A 226 6.40 -17.05 -3.52
C ARG A 226 6.31 -15.71 -2.81
N ILE A 227 6.17 -14.64 -3.56
CA ILE A 227 5.92 -13.32 -3.00
C ILE A 227 4.45 -13.28 -2.59
N LEU A 228 4.19 -12.98 -1.32
CA LEU A 228 2.85 -12.86 -0.76
C LEU A 228 2.35 -11.41 -0.76
N GLY A 229 3.27 -10.47 -0.56
CA GLY A 229 2.87 -9.07 -0.50
C GLY A 229 4.00 -8.08 -0.59
N ILE A 230 3.60 -6.86 -0.94
CA ILE A 230 4.49 -5.70 -1.07
C ILE A 230 4.00 -4.59 -0.15
N GLY A 231 4.85 -4.15 0.77
CA GLY A 231 4.61 -3.00 1.63
C GLY A 231 5.40 -1.79 1.16
N PHE A 232 4.75 -0.65 1.08
CA PHE A 232 5.37 0.61 0.69
C PHE A 232 5.83 1.37 1.92
N LEU A 233 7.08 1.83 1.91
CA LEU A 233 7.72 2.49 3.02
C LEU A 233 8.15 3.91 2.63
N LYS A 234 7.81 4.86 3.48
CA LYS A 234 8.25 6.25 3.36
C LYS A 234 9.31 6.53 4.41
N THR A 235 10.42 7.13 4.00
CA THR A 235 11.43 7.63 4.94
C THR A 235 11.00 8.97 5.49
N GLU A 236 10.98 9.09 6.80
CA GLU A 236 10.73 10.35 7.49
C GLU A 236 12.07 11.01 7.86
N TYR A 237 12.18 12.31 7.61
CA TYR A 237 13.34 13.11 7.94
C TYR A 237 13.05 14.02 9.13
N PHE A 238 14.07 14.37 9.91
CA PHE A 238 13.93 15.42 10.92
C PHE A 238 13.70 16.76 10.23
N PRO A 239 12.86 17.64 10.82
CA PRO A 239 12.62 18.96 10.27
C PRO A 239 13.94 19.72 10.02
N ASN A 240 14.09 20.30 8.84
CA ASN A 240 15.26 21.09 8.41
C ASN A 240 16.60 20.34 8.37
N THR A 241 16.57 18.99 8.35
CA THR A 241 17.77 18.16 8.28
C THR A 241 17.59 17.05 7.25
N THR A 242 18.68 16.62 6.64
CA THR A 242 18.73 15.44 5.76
C THR A 242 18.86 14.12 6.55
N LYS A 243 18.86 14.20 7.89
CA LYS A 243 18.99 13.03 8.75
C LYS A 243 17.68 12.26 8.82
N GLU A 244 17.74 10.98 8.53
CA GLU A 244 16.58 10.08 8.60
C GLU A 244 16.14 9.91 10.07
N ARG A 245 14.84 10.12 10.32
CA ARG A 245 14.20 9.88 11.62
C ARG A 245 13.78 8.42 11.75
N GLY A 246 13.27 7.85 10.67
CA GLY A 246 12.76 6.49 10.63
C GLY A 246 12.05 6.19 9.32
N THR A 247 11.46 5.02 9.27
CA THR A 247 10.70 4.56 8.10
C THR A 247 9.30 4.18 8.57
N SER A 248 8.28 4.79 7.98
CA SER A 248 6.87 4.46 8.23
C SER A 248 6.31 3.59 7.10
N SER A 249 5.47 2.62 7.44
CA SER A 249 4.72 1.84 6.47
C SER A 249 3.51 2.65 6.02
N LEU A 250 3.32 2.80 4.72
CA LEU A 250 2.16 3.46 4.15
C LEU A 250 0.99 2.48 4.07
N PHE A 251 1.14 1.43 3.29
CA PHE A 251 0.16 0.38 3.10
C PHE A 251 0.83 -0.88 2.55
N TRP A 252 0.09 -1.99 2.60
CA TRP A 252 0.47 -3.27 2.02
C TRP A 252 -0.47 -3.64 0.89
N ILE A 253 0.04 -4.40 -0.08
CA ILE A 253 -0.73 -4.96 -1.17
C ILE A 253 -0.48 -6.45 -1.23
N TYR A 254 -1.55 -7.21 -1.44
CA TYR A 254 -1.45 -8.64 -1.70
C TYR A 254 -0.92 -8.86 -3.13
N TYR A 255 0.24 -9.51 -3.24
CA TYR A 255 0.97 -9.61 -4.50
C TYR A 255 0.24 -10.41 -5.58
N PRO A 256 -0.44 -11.55 -5.27
CA PRO A 256 -1.17 -12.29 -6.29
C PRO A 256 -2.24 -11.46 -7.01
N ASP A 257 -2.93 -10.55 -6.32
CA ASP A 257 -3.92 -9.65 -6.92
C ASP A 257 -3.27 -8.55 -7.78
N LEU A 258 -2.03 -8.21 -7.47
CA LEU A 258 -1.28 -7.19 -8.21
C LEU A 258 -0.65 -7.75 -9.50
N ARG A 259 -0.38 -9.05 -9.60
CA ARG A 259 0.30 -9.70 -10.74
C ARG A 259 -0.33 -9.37 -12.11
N PRO A 260 -1.66 -9.42 -12.29
CA PRO A 260 -2.28 -9.06 -13.57
C PRO A 260 -2.00 -7.61 -14.01
N THR A 261 -1.81 -6.73 -13.04
CA THR A 261 -1.42 -5.34 -13.31
C THR A 261 0.07 -5.26 -13.66
N LEU A 262 0.95 -5.92 -12.88
CA LEU A 262 2.40 -5.93 -13.11
C LEU A 262 2.78 -6.47 -14.49
N ALA A 263 2.05 -7.47 -15.00
CA ALA A 263 2.28 -8.06 -16.32
C ALA A 263 2.04 -7.06 -17.47
N LYS A 264 1.22 -6.03 -17.25
CA LYS A 264 0.85 -5.04 -18.28
C LYS A 264 1.79 -3.83 -18.35
N TYR A 265 2.70 -3.70 -17.42
CA TYR A 265 3.63 -2.58 -17.34
C TYR A 265 5.07 -3.03 -17.53
N GLU A 266 5.84 -2.24 -18.25
CA GLU A 266 7.24 -2.53 -18.55
C GLU A 266 8.18 -1.81 -17.58
N VAL A 267 9.29 -2.47 -17.30
CA VAL A 267 10.39 -1.87 -16.56
C VAL A 267 11.22 -1.04 -17.51
N TYR A 268 11.34 0.26 -17.24
CA TYR A 268 12.22 1.11 -18.01
C TYR A 268 13.68 0.75 -17.82
N ASN A 269 14.34 0.36 -18.89
CA ASN A 269 15.78 0.12 -18.90
C ASN A 269 16.46 1.02 -19.96
N PRO A 270 17.18 2.07 -19.53
CA PRO A 270 17.79 3.01 -20.46
C PRO A 270 18.90 2.39 -21.34
N LYS A 271 19.43 1.22 -20.96
CA LYS A 271 20.52 0.57 -21.68
C LYS A 271 20.06 -0.44 -22.74
N ASN A 272 18.85 -0.98 -22.61
CA ASN A 272 18.33 -2.04 -23.47
C ASN A 272 17.05 -1.60 -24.20
N MET A 273 17.09 -0.48 -24.87
CA MET A 273 15.93 0.09 -25.57
C MET A 273 15.45 -0.73 -26.78
N GLY A 274 15.72 -1.97 -26.92
CA GLY A 274 15.29 -2.65 -28.15
C GLY A 274 14.96 -4.13 -28.05
N GLN A 275 15.61 -4.89 -27.19
CA GLN A 275 15.56 -6.34 -27.31
C GLN A 275 14.93 -7.12 -26.16
N ASN A 276 14.85 -6.56 -24.97
CA ASN A 276 14.30 -7.29 -23.83
C ASN A 276 13.44 -6.38 -22.97
N ARG A 277 12.17 -6.29 -23.33
CA ARG A 277 11.17 -5.55 -22.58
C ARG A 277 10.65 -6.46 -21.47
N MET A 278 11.28 -6.32 -20.31
CA MET A 278 10.90 -7.02 -19.09
C MET A 278 9.68 -6.35 -18.46
N THR A 279 8.73 -7.13 -18.01
CA THR A 279 7.61 -6.64 -17.20
C THR A 279 7.99 -6.51 -15.73
N TRP A 280 7.23 -5.75 -14.96
CA TRP A 280 7.43 -5.68 -13.51
C TRP A 280 7.24 -7.03 -12.84
N GLU A 281 6.32 -7.86 -13.34
CA GLU A 281 6.15 -9.22 -12.84
C GLU A 281 7.41 -10.06 -13.07
N GLU A 282 7.95 -10.05 -14.29
CA GLU A 282 9.18 -10.79 -14.62
C GLU A 282 10.38 -10.32 -13.78
N LEU A 283 10.46 -9.03 -13.47
CA LEU A 283 11.53 -8.49 -12.60
C LEU A 283 11.44 -9.08 -11.19
N PHE A 284 10.23 -9.15 -10.62
CA PHE A 284 10.05 -9.71 -9.28
C PHE A 284 10.27 -11.23 -9.26
N GLU A 285 9.75 -11.95 -10.24
CA GLU A 285 9.89 -13.42 -10.33
C GLU A 285 11.34 -13.86 -10.63
N SER A 286 12.06 -13.14 -11.50
CA SER A 286 13.47 -13.38 -11.76
C SER A 286 14.40 -12.83 -10.68
N ARG A 287 13.84 -12.15 -9.67
CA ARG A 287 14.55 -11.57 -8.53
C ARG A 287 15.69 -10.62 -8.93
N MET A 288 15.49 -9.84 -9.97
CA MET A 288 16.47 -8.88 -10.48
C MET A 288 16.49 -7.57 -9.66
N PHE A 289 16.63 -7.70 -8.34
CA PHE A 289 16.71 -6.60 -7.40
C PHE A 289 17.68 -6.91 -6.25
N SER A 290 18.21 -5.90 -5.63
CA SER A 290 19.00 -5.99 -4.41
C SER A 290 18.11 -5.84 -3.19
N SER A 291 18.28 -6.70 -2.19
CA SER A 291 17.46 -6.69 -0.97
C SER A 291 18.19 -7.32 0.21
N TYR A 292 17.79 -6.94 1.42
CA TYR A 292 18.27 -7.53 2.65
C TYR A 292 17.12 -8.02 3.53
N ILE A 293 17.36 -9.09 4.30
CA ILE A 293 16.35 -9.68 5.18
C ILE A 293 16.24 -8.83 6.43
N THR A 294 15.01 -8.46 6.79
CA THR A 294 14.70 -7.68 8.00
C THR A 294 14.02 -8.51 9.08
N LYS A 295 13.38 -9.60 8.69
CA LYS A 295 12.66 -10.50 9.58
C LYS A 295 12.49 -11.86 8.91
N SER A 296 12.51 -12.94 9.70
CA SER A 296 12.20 -14.30 9.26
C SER A 296 11.40 -14.99 10.34
N THR A 297 10.66 -16.05 9.98
CA THR A 297 10.07 -16.99 10.92
C THR A 297 11.06 -18.07 11.38
N LEU A 298 12.15 -18.26 10.62
CA LEU A 298 13.19 -19.23 10.92
C LEU A 298 13.85 -18.89 12.26
N ASP A 299 13.85 -19.84 13.20
CA ASP A 299 14.42 -19.71 14.55
C ASP A 299 13.92 -18.48 15.35
N ASN A 300 12.74 -17.97 15.01
CA ASN A 300 12.21 -16.74 15.58
C ASN A 300 10.80 -16.91 16.17
N PRO A 301 10.64 -17.62 17.29
CA PRO A 301 9.35 -17.89 17.91
C PRO A 301 8.62 -16.61 18.34
N GLY A 302 9.37 -15.55 18.64
CA GLY A 302 8.82 -14.26 19.02
C GLY A 302 8.34 -13.41 17.85
N ASN A 303 8.55 -13.85 16.59
CA ASN A 303 8.19 -13.15 15.37
C ASN A 303 8.66 -11.68 15.34
N LYS A 304 9.85 -11.42 15.87
CA LYS A 304 10.44 -10.09 16.04
C LYS A 304 11.32 -9.73 14.84
N PRO A 305 11.37 -8.46 14.43
CA PRO A 305 12.33 -8.02 13.41
C PRO A 305 13.77 -8.12 13.95
N ILE A 306 14.74 -8.37 13.08
CA ILE A 306 16.16 -8.55 13.45
C ILE A 306 16.68 -7.34 14.25
N LYS A 307 16.31 -6.12 13.85
CA LYS A 307 16.68 -4.88 14.55
C LYS A 307 16.18 -4.79 16.01
N SER A 308 15.23 -5.61 16.41
CA SER A 308 14.71 -5.60 17.79
C SER A 308 15.65 -6.29 18.77
N TYR A 309 16.41 -7.28 18.33
CA TYR A 309 17.37 -8.02 19.15
C TYR A 309 18.83 -7.72 18.81
N LEU A 310 19.14 -7.30 17.57
CA LEU A 310 20.43 -6.80 17.14
C LEU A 310 20.35 -5.30 16.83
N LYS A 311 20.86 -4.48 17.72
CA LYS A 311 20.81 -3.02 17.57
C LYS A 311 21.86 -2.49 16.60
N ASP A 312 22.96 -3.21 16.42
CA ASP A 312 24.03 -2.86 15.47
C ASP A 312 23.55 -3.15 14.04
N PRO A 313 23.55 -2.14 13.14
CA PRO A 313 23.11 -2.31 11.76
C PRO A 313 23.95 -3.35 10.98
N ILE A 314 25.26 -3.44 11.25
CA ILE A 314 26.16 -4.38 10.56
C ILE A 314 25.83 -5.81 10.98
N LEU A 315 25.69 -6.05 12.28
CA LEU A 315 25.30 -7.36 12.80
C LEU A 315 23.92 -7.78 12.33
N ALA A 316 22.98 -6.83 12.21
CA ALA A 316 21.65 -7.11 11.69
C ALA A 316 21.68 -7.52 10.20
N LEU A 317 22.57 -6.96 9.39
CA LEU A 317 22.75 -7.38 8.00
C LEU A 317 23.39 -8.78 7.92
N LEU A 318 24.43 -9.03 8.72
CA LEU A 318 25.07 -10.34 8.80
C LEU A 318 24.08 -11.44 9.23
N GLU A 319 23.21 -11.15 10.19
CA GLU A 319 22.16 -12.09 10.59
C GLU A 319 21.18 -12.36 9.44
N GLY A 320 20.85 -11.34 8.65
CA GLY A 320 20.04 -11.52 7.43
C GLY A 320 20.71 -12.46 6.42
N ASP A 321 22.02 -12.35 6.25
CA ASP A 321 22.80 -13.25 5.39
C ASP A 321 22.90 -14.65 5.99
N ASN A 322 23.07 -14.81 7.29
CA ASN A 322 23.03 -16.10 7.99
C ASN A 322 21.70 -16.82 7.78
N ILE A 323 20.58 -16.10 7.87
CA ILE A 323 19.25 -16.69 7.60
C ILE A 323 19.18 -17.21 6.16
N LYS A 324 19.66 -16.42 5.20
CA LYS A 324 19.70 -16.82 3.80
C LYS A 324 20.57 -18.06 3.59
N GLU A 325 21.72 -18.12 4.24
CA GLU A 325 22.64 -19.27 4.18
C GLU A 325 22.03 -20.53 4.80
N LYS A 326 21.37 -20.40 5.95
CA LYS A 326 20.65 -21.52 6.59
C LYS A 326 19.55 -22.10 5.65
N MET A 327 18.79 -21.24 4.99
CA MET A 327 17.76 -21.69 4.04
C MET A 327 18.39 -22.39 2.84
N PHE A 328 19.49 -21.88 2.31
CA PHE A 328 20.23 -22.48 1.22
C PHE A 328 20.82 -23.84 1.62
N ASN A 329 21.47 -23.92 2.78
CA ASN A 329 22.03 -25.16 3.30
C ASN A 329 20.96 -26.22 3.53
N PHE A 330 19.77 -25.82 4.03
CA PHE A 330 18.64 -26.72 4.18
C PHE A 330 18.24 -27.35 2.83
N GLU A 331 18.17 -26.56 1.78
CA GLU A 331 17.92 -27.08 0.42
C GLU A 331 19.00 -28.05 -0.03
N GLN A 332 20.28 -27.72 0.21
CA GLN A 332 21.41 -28.58 -0.18
C GLN A 332 21.45 -29.88 0.64
N ASP A 333 21.16 -29.83 1.93
CA ASP A 333 21.14 -31.01 2.81
C ASP A 333 20.07 -32.02 2.39
N LEU A 334 18.97 -31.55 1.79
CA LEU A 334 17.93 -32.44 1.26
C LEU A 334 18.37 -33.19 -0.01
N TRP A 335 19.40 -32.70 -0.70
CA TRP A 335 19.97 -33.35 -1.88
C TRP A 335 21.18 -34.23 -1.58
N SER A 336 21.80 -34.08 -0.41
CA SER A 336 22.95 -34.89 -0.01
C SER A 336 22.49 -36.24 0.54
N TYR A 337 22.86 -37.30 -0.14
CA TYR A 337 22.71 -38.66 0.31
C TYR A 337 24.00 -39.14 1.00
#